data_fa2765f3348a0f6f0c6757cbfaa6466e
#
_entry.id   fa2765f3348a0f6f0c6757cbfaa6466e
#
_cell.length_a   1.000
_cell.length_b   1.000
_cell.length_c   1.000
_cell.angle_alpha   90.00
_cell.angle_beta   90.00
_cell.angle_gamma   90.00
#
_symmetry.space_group_name_H-M   'P 1'
#
loop_
_entity.id
_entity.type
_entity.pdbx_description
1 polymer ?
#
loop_
_entity_poly.entity_id
_entity_poly.type
_entity_poly.pdbx_seq_one_letter_code
_entity_poly.pdbx_strand_id
1 'polypeptide(L)'
;ETIDNMSDYLKLASINVAVQESLYFRLKQIEEDEYNWLSDSVVNQCMKRLQDTISYDCQNDEPYPEHSIYEYNNEDLHEKIDRETSLYIPKKKFRFAARVDLITENTVWEIKTTSELTIDHKLQLIIYAWLWEMRPQHEEKIFRLYNIKNNHLLRLNASLDELNEVIKKILKCRYISGEAKSD
;
A
#
# COMPACT_ATOMS: atom_id res chain seq x y z
N GLU A 1 16.17 -25.95 0.49
CA GLU A 1 16.94 -25.19 1.51
C GLU A 1 15.98 -24.77 2.58
N THR A 2 16.26 -25.12 3.81
CA THR A 2 15.51 -24.67 4.99
C THR A 2 15.94 -23.24 5.31
N ILE A 3 14.98 -22.38 5.59
CA ILE A 3 15.25 -21.00 6.02
C ILE A 3 15.53 -21.07 7.52
N ASP A 4 16.80 -20.99 7.90
CA ASP A 4 17.20 -21.24 9.27
C ASP A 4 17.51 -19.95 10.07
N ASN A 5 17.60 -18.81 9.38
CA ASN A 5 17.92 -17.54 10.03
C ASN A 5 17.29 -16.32 9.33
N MET A 6 17.32 -15.18 9.98
CA MET A 6 16.73 -13.92 9.48
C MET A 6 17.40 -13.42 8.19
N SER A 7 18.70 -13.63 8.04
CA SER A 7 19.43 -13.25 6.83
C SER A 7 18.90 -13.97 5.58
N ASP A 8 18.64 -15.29 5.69
CA ASP A 8 18.07 -16.08 4.59
C ASP A 8 16.65 -15.61 4.25
N TYR A 9 15.88 -15.26 5.27
CA TYR A 9 14.53 -14.71 5.08
C TYR A 9 14.56 -13.38 4.32
N LEU A 10 15.46 -12.46 4.70
CA LEU A 10 15.63 -11.17 4.03
C LEU A 10 16.14 -11.34 2.60
N LYS A 11 17.06 -12.28 2.36
CA LYS A 11 17.51 -12.64 1.02
C LYS A 11 16.35 -13.11 0.15
N LEU A 12 15.55 -14.06 0.65
CA LEU A 12 14.40 -14.59 -0.07
C LEU A 12 13.37 -13.51 -0.37
N ALA A 13 13.06 -12.65 0.60
CA ALA A 13 12.16 -11.53 0.41
C ALA A 13 12.66 -10.56 -0.66
N SER A 14 13.98 -10.25 -0.65
CA SER A 14 14.62 -9.38 -1.64
C SER A 14 14.58 -9.97 -3.05
N ILE A 15 14.80 -11.29 -3.18
CA ILE A 15 14.67 -12.02 -4.45
C ILE A 15 13.23 -11.93 -4.96
N ASN A 16 12.24 -12.18 -4.09
CA ASN A 16 10.83 -12.11 -4.46
C ASN A 16 10.44 -10.73 -4.98
N VAL A 17 10.85 -9.67 -4.28
CA VAL A 17 10.61 -8.28 -4.72
C VAL A 17 11.29 -8.01 -6.06
N ALA A 18 12.57 -8.40 -6.23
CA ALA A 18 13.29 -8.19 -7.47
C ALA A 18 12.63 -8.89 -8.67
N VAL A 19 12.07 -10.08 -8.46
CA VAL A 19 11.32 -10.82 -9.49
C VAL A 19 9.98 -10.15 -9.79
N GLN A 20 9.21 -9.79 -8.78
CA GLN A 20 7.89 -9.15 -8.94
C GLN A 20 8.00 -7.80 -9.66
N GLU A 21 9.03 -7.02 -9.35
CA GLU A 21 9.26 -5.71 -9.95
C GLU A 21 10.07 -5.78 -11.26
N SER A 22 10.39 -7.00 -11.75
CA SER A 22 11.23 -7.22 -12.94
C SER A 22 12.62 -6.57 -12.86
N LEU A 23 13.16 -6.46 -11.64
CA LEU A 23 14.47 -5.87 -11.35
C LEU A 23 15.59 -6.92 -11.39
N TYR A 24 15.66 -7.71 -12.43
CA TYR A 24 16.58 -8.85 -12.55
C TYR A 24 18.05 -8.49 -12.37
N PHE A 25 18.45 -7.25 -12.69
CA PHE A 25 19.82 -6.77 -12.46
C PHE A 25 20.20 -6.73 -10.97
N ARG A 26 19.22 -6.67 -10.07
CA ARG A 26 19.45 -6.72 -8.61
C ARG A 26 19.69 -8.13 -8.08
N LEU A 27 19.30 -9.18 -8.79
CA LEU A 27 19.45 -10.56 -8.29
C LEU A 27 20.92 -10.89 -8.01
N LYS A 28 21.84 -10.48 -8.89
CA LYS A 28 23.28 -10.67 -8.66
C LYS A 28 23.78 -9.93 -7.42
N GLN A 29 23.33 -8.71 -7.23
CA GLN A 29 23.67 -7.88 -6.07
C GLN A 29 23.15 -8.51 -4.76
N ILE A 30 21.96 -9.11 -4.79
CA ILE A 30 21.37 -9.81 -3.64
C ILE A 30 22.22 -11.02 -3.21
N GLU A 31 22.83 -11.72 -4.14
CA GLU A 31 23.73 -12.85 -3.85
C GLU A 31 25.03 -12.41 -3.15
N GLU A 32 25.53 -11.20 -3.46
CA GLU A 32 26.76 -10.64 -2.92
C GLU A 32 26.56 -9.91 -1.58
N ASP A 33 25.32 -9.49 -1.26
CA ASP A 33 25.00 -8.73 -0.06
C ASP A 33 24.91 -9.63 1.20
N GLU A 34 25.49 -9.16 2.29
CA GLU A 34 25.31 -9.74 3.62
C GLU A 34 24.07 -9.12 4.28
N TYR A 35 23.02 -9.93 4.48
CA TYR A 35 21.76 -9.49 5.10
C TYR A 35 21.83 -9.52 6.63
N ASN A 36 22.87 -8.94 7.23
CA ASN A 36 23.12 -8.92 8.68
C ASN A 36 22.84 -7.55 9.33
N TRP A 37 22.32 -6.59 8.56
CA TRP A 37 22.04 -5.21 9.01
C TRP A 37 20.82 -5.11 9.95
N LEU A 38 20.02 -6.14 10.04
CA LEU A 38 18.83 -6.18 10.91
C LEU A 38 19.07 -7.11 12.08
N SER A 39 19.25 -6.54 13.28
CA SER A 39 19.47 -7.33 14.49
C SER A 39 18.18 -8.02 14.97
N ASP A 40 18.33 -9.20 15.58
CA ASP A 40 17.22 -9.96 16.17
C ASP A 40 16.42 -9.13 17.18
N SER A 41 17.08 -8.26 17.94
CA SER A 41 16.43 -7.36 18.88
C SER A 41 15.45 -6.40 18.20
N VAL A 42 15.83 -5.82 17.06
CA VAL A 42 14.97 -4.92 16.28
C VAL A 42 13.82 -5.70 15.66
N VAL A 43 14.09 -6.89 15.13
CA VAL A 43 13.05 -7.78 14.57
C VAL A 43 12.03 -8.13 15.63
N ASN A 44 12.47 -8.62 16.79
CA ASN A 44 11.58 -9.03 17.88
C ASN A 44 10.74 -7.84 18.40
N GLN A 45 11.33 -6.65 18.48
CA GLN A 45 10.59 -5.44 18.85
C GLN A 45 9.52 -5.09 17.81
N CYS A 46 9.85 -5.14 16.53
CA CYS A 46 8.91 -4.86 15.46
C CYS A 46 7.79 -5.91 15.42
N MET A 47 8.12 -7.19 15.56
CA MET A 47 7.14 -8.27 15.62
C MET A 47 6.17 -8.08 16.80
N LYS A 48 6.70 -7.79 17.99
CA LYS A 48 5.86 -7.52 19.15
C LYS A 48 4.91 -6.35 18.93
N ARG A 49 5.42 -5.22 18.40
CA ARG A 49 4.58 -4.04 18.07
C ARG A 49 3.48 -4.38 17.08
N LEU A 50 3.81 -5.14 16.05
CA LEU A 50 2.85 -5.58 15.04
C LEU A 50 1.76 -6.46 15.66
N GLN A 51 2.16 -7.47 16.43
CA GLN A 51 1.24 -8.35 17.13
C GLN A 51 0.33 -7.58 18.10
N ASP A 52 0.90 -6.76 18.97
CA ASP A 52 0.13 -5.98 19.97
C ASP A 52 -0.87 -5.03 19.30
N THR A 53 -0.50 -4.45 18.15
CA THR A 53 -1.35 -3.47 17.44
C THR A 53 -2.45 -4.14 16.63
N ILE A 54 -2.14 -5.23 15.92
CA ILE A 54 -3.10 -5.93 15.06
C ILE A 54 -4.00 -6.86 15.86
N SER A 55 -3.50 -7.54 16.91
CA SER A 55 -4.31 -8.44 17.74
C SER A 55 -5.49 -7.74 18.39
N TYR A 56 -5.39 -6.43 18.60
CA TYR A 56 -6.51 -5.64 19.11
C TYR A 56 -7.68 -5.54 18.11
N ASP A 57 -7.37 -5.54 16.81
CA ASP A 57 -8.37 -5.49 15.74
C ASP A 57 -8.88 -6.90 15.33
N CYS A 58 -8.13 -7.95 15.66
CA CYS A 58 -8.41 -9.34 15.26
C CYS A 58 -8.94 -10.16 16.44
N GLN A 59 -9.88 -9.64 17.24
CA GLN A 59 -10.34 -10.33 18.45
C GLN A 59 -11.07 -11.67 18.17
N ASN A 60 -11.52 -11.94 16.95
CA ASN A 60 -12.30 -13.14 16.62
C ASN A 60 -11.90 -13.89 15.36
N ASP A 61 -11.05 -13.33 14.48
CA ASP A 61 -10.70 -13.98 13.21
C ASP A 61 -9.20 -13.97 12.93
N GLU A 62 -8.72 -15.01 12.25
CA GLU A 62 -7.36 -15.01 11.72
C GLU A 62 -7.19 -13.89 10.70
N PRO A 63 -6.11 -13.09 10.79
CA PRO A 63 -5.87 -12.04 9.82
C PRO A 63 -5.67 -12.68 8.44
N TYR A 64 -6.51 -12.33 7.49
CA TYR A 64 -6.35 -12.75 6.11
C TYR A 64 -5.22 -11.92 5.48
N PRO A 65 -4.09 -12.51 5.12
CA PRO A 65 -3.15 -11.90 4.21
C PRO A 65 -3.76 -11.96 2.80
N GLU A 66 -4.83 -11.26 2.56
CA GLU A 66 -5.31 -11.08 1.21
C GLU A 66 -4.39 -10.10 0.50
N HIS A 67 -3.54 -10.65 -0.33
CA HIS A 67 -2.94 -9.91 -1.43
C HIS A 67 -4.03 -9.59 -2.46
N SER A 68 -5.07 -8.88 -2.07
CA SER A 68 -6.10 -8.46 -2.99
C SER A 68 -5.56 -7.30 -3.82
N ILE A 69 -5.08 -7.64 -5.01
CA ILE A 69 -4.86 -6.67 -6.06
C ILE A 69 -6.24 -6.18 -6.47
N TYR A 70 -6.56 -4.94 -6.13
CA TYR A 70 -7.76 -4.29 -6.62
C TYR A 70 -7.51 -3.85 -8.06
N GLU A 71 -7.72 -4.75 -9.03
CA GLU A 71 -7.83 -4.38 -10.42
C GLU A 71 -9.26 -3.93 -10.70
N TYR A 72 -9.47 -2.63 -10.80
CA TYR A 72 -10.70 -2.13 -11.40
C TYR A 72 -10.61 -2.24 -12.91
N ASN A 73 -11.63 -2.87 -13.50
CA ASN A 73 -11.82 -2.87 -14.94
C ASN A 73 -11.97 -1.43 -15.43
N ASN A 74 -11.20 -1.03 -16.43
CA ASN A 74 -11.01 0.36 -16.83
C ASN A 74 -12.32 1.13 -17.12
N GLU A 75 -13.36 0.47 -17.60
CA GLU A 75 -14.60 1.13 -18.03
C GLU A 75 -15.42 1.66 -16.85
N ASP A 76 -15.66 0.83 -15.83
CA ASP A 76 -16.48 1.23 -14.67
C ASP A 76 -15.79 2.30 -13.82
N LEU A 77 -14.47 2.25 -13.74
CA LEU A 77 -13.70 3.23 -12.99
C LEU A 77 -13.66 4.60 -13.68
N HIS A 78 -13.61 4.64 -15.03
CA HIS A 78 -13.66 5.90 -15.76
C HIS A 78 -14.97 6.65 -15.56
N GLU A 79 -16.10 5.95 -15.63
CA GLU A 79 -17.40 6.58 -15.41
C GLU A 79 -17.54 7.09 -13.97
N LYS A 80 -17.02 6.35 -12.99
CA LYS A 80 -17.02 6.78 -11.61
C LYS A 80 -16.10 7.98 -11.36
N ILE A 81 -14.88 7.96 -11.91
CA ILE A 81 -13.96 9.10 -11.81
C ILE A 81 -14.57 10.35 -12.44
N ASP A 82 -15.14 10.25 -13.64
CA ASP A 82 -15.78 11.38 -14.32
C ASP A 82 -16.92 11.93 -13.48
N ARG A 83 -17.79 11.07 -12.98
CA ARG A 83 -18.91 11.45 -12.12
C ARG A 83 -18.47 12.08 -10.79
N GLU A 84 -17.55 11.44 -10.07
CA GLU A 84 -17.17 11.85 -8.72
C GLU A 84 -16.14 13.01 -8.72
N THR A 85 -15.29 13.10 -9.72
CA THR A 85 -14.25 14.12 -9.77
C THR A 85 -14.47 15.19 -10.83
N SER A 86 -15.44 15.02 -11.72
CA SER A 86 -15.66 15.89 -12.90
C SER A 86 -14.39 16.07 -13.75
N LEU A 87 -13.58 15.03 -13.85
CA LEU A 87 -12.36 14.99 -14.62
C LEU A 87 -12.46 13.98 -15.73
N TYR A 88 -12.46 14.44 -16.98
CA TYR A 88 -12.33 13.56 -18.13
C TYR A 88 -10.89 13.11 -18.28
N ILE A 89 -10.66 11.79 -18.21
CA ILE A 89 -9.36 11.16 -18.46
C ILE A 89 -9.50 10.20 -19.63
N PRO A 90 -8.68 10.30 -20.69
CA PRO A 90 -8.76 9.42 -21.84
C PRO A 90 -8.61 7.94 -21.47
N LYS A 91 -9.58 7.11 -21.87
CA LYS A 91 -9.69 5.66 -21.50
C LYS A 91 -8.41 4.83 -21.73
N LYS A 92 -7.57 5.20 -22.69
CA LYS A 92 -6.39 4.41 -23.08
C LYS A 92 -5.16 4.54 -22.16
N LYS A 93 -5.16 5.47 -21.20
CA LYS A 93 -3.96 5.80 -20.40
C LYS A 93 -4.08 5.48 -18.90
N PHE A 94 -5.18 4.85 -18.47
CA PHE A 94 -5.50 4.79 -17.06
C PHE A 94 -5.58 3.37 -16.52
N ARG A 95 -4.72 3.05 -15.58
CA ARG A 95 -4.81 1.84 -14.77
C ARG A 95 -4.62 2.22 -13.31
N PHE A 96 -5.63 1.95 -12.49
CA PHE A 96 -5.52 2.01 -11.04
C PHE A 96 -5.34 0.59 -10.52
N ALA A 97 -4.21 0.36 -9.87
CA ALA A 97 -3.97 -0.86 -9.13
C ALA A 97 -3.50 -0.48 -7.73
N ALA A 98 -4.12 -1.06 -6.72
CA ALA A 98 -3.73 -0.87 -5.34
C ALA A 98 -3.53 -2.23 -4.68
N ARG A 99 -2.45 -2.37 -3.95
CA ARG A 99 -2.15 -3.54 -3.14
C ARG A 99 -1.97 -3.06 -1.71
N VAL A 100 -2.80 -3.55 -0.80
CA VAL A 100 -2.69 -3.25 0.62
C VAL A 100 -1.88 -4.31 1.33
N ASP A 101 -1.22 -3.94 2.43
CA ASP A 101 -0.36 -4.88 3.16
C ASP A 101 -1.19 -5.88 3.97
N LEU A 102 -2.31 -5.44 4.57
CA LEU A 102 -3.15 -6.29 5.39
C LEU A 102 -4.58 -5.77 5.47
N ILE A 103 -5.56 -6.68 5.45
CA ILE A 103 -6.96 -6.39 5.74
C ILE A 103 -7.38 -7.26 6.93
N THR A 104 -7.95 -6.63 7.94
CA THR A 104 -8.62 -7.28 9.06
C THR A 104 -10.13 -7.06 8.99
N GLU A 105 -10.90 -7.66 9.89
CA GLU A 105 -12.35 -7.52 9.92
C GLU A 105 -12.82 -6.05 9.81
N ASN A 106 -12.15 -5.14 10.51
CA ASN A 106 -12.57 -3.74 10.58
C ASN A 106 -11.60 -2.75 9.98
N THR A 107 -10.38 -3.17 9.60
CA THR A 107 -9.31 -2.23 9.24
C THR A 107 -8.55 -2.66 8.00
N VAL A 108 -8.23 -1.68 7.16
CA VAL A 108 -7.24 -1.77 6.09
C VAL A 108 -5.95 -1.13 6.58
N TRP A 109 -4.87 -1.89 6.52
CA TRP A 109 -3.56 -1.52 7.04
C TRP A 109 -2.56 -1.29 5.93
N GLU A 110 -1.86 -0.18 6.01
CA GLU A 110 -0.60 0.07 5.30
C GLU A 110 0.53 0.10 6.33
N ILE A 111 1.53 -0.75 6.15
CA ILE A 111 2.59 -0.98 7.13
C ILE A 111 3.92 -0.47 6.57
N LYS A 112 4.65 0.32 7.35
CA LYS A 112 5.93 0.90 6.97
C LYS A 112 7.02 0.57 7.99
N THR A 113 8.26 0.49 7.50
CA THR A 113 9.48 0.27 8.31
C THR A 113 10.49 1.39 8.10
N THR A 114 10.00 2.61 7.92
CA THR A 114 10.81 3.80 7.60
C THR A 114 11.19 4.60 8.84
N SER A 115 12.14 5.53 8.72
CA SER A 115 12.48 6.44 9.81
C SER A 115 11.31 7.32 10.21
N GLU A 116 10.55 7.80 9.22
CA GLU A 116 9.36 8.62 9.41
C GLU A 116 8.30 8.37 8.33
N LEU A 117 7.06 8.74 8.60
CA LEU A 117 5.96 8.66 7.65
C LEU A 117 5.94 9.92 6.79
N THR A 118 6.11 9.73 5.48
CA THR A 118 6.11 10.82 4.49
C THR A 118 4.71 11.14 3.98
N ILE A 119 4.60 12.21 3.19
CA ILE A 119 3.36 12.56 2.50
C ILE A 119 2.94 11.47 1.51
N ASP A 120 3.90 10.82 0.83
CA ASP A 120 3.62 9.75 -0.14
C ASP A 120 2.95 8.54 0.53
N HIS A 121 3.40 8.16 1.73
CA HIS A 121 2.75 7.11 2.51
C HIS A 121 1.29 7.46 2.87
N LYS A 122 1.03 8.74 3.18
CA LYS A 122 -0.33 9.22 3.47
C LYS A 122 -1.19 9.24 2.22
N LEU A 123 -0.64 9.67 1.08
CA LEU A 123 -1.34 9.65 -0.21
C LEU A 123 -1.68 8.22 -0.65
N GLN A 124 -0.79 7.26 -0.40
CA GLN A 124 -1.05 5.85 -0.66
C GLN A 124 -2.28 5.36 0.12
N LEU A 125 -2.36 5.66 1.43
CA LEU A 125 -3.51 5.30 2.24
C LEU A 125 -4.81 5.96 1.75
N ILE A 126 -4.74 7.23 1.33
CA ILE A 126 -5.88 7.96 0.76
C ILE A 126 -6.38 7.30 -0.53
N ILE A 127 -5.46 6.88 -1.41
CA ILE A 127 -5.81 6.15 -2.64
C ILE A 127 -6.51 4.83 -2.29
N TYR A 128 -6.04 4.10 -1.29
CA TYR A 128 -6.65 2.84 -0.87
C TYR A 128 -8.07 3.06 -0.33
N ALA A 129 -8.26 4.07 0.53
CA ALA A 129 -9.56 4.40 1.07
C ALA A 129 -10.54 4.78 -0.06
N TRP A 130 -10.11 5.64 -0.98
CA TRP A 130 -10.92 6.05 -2.11
C TRP A 130 -11.31 4.86 -3.00
N LEU A 131 -10.36 3.98 -3.34
CA LEU A 131 -10.65 2.78 -4.14
C LEU A 131 -11.60 1.82 -3.41
N TRP A 132 -11.53 1.75 -2.10
CA TRP A 132 -12.45 0.94 -1.29
C TRP A 132 -13.87 1.47 -1.38
N GLU A 133 -14.06 2.77 -1.20
CA GLU A 133 -15.36 3.45 -1.30
C GLU A 133 -15.99 3.34 -2.71
N MET A 134 -15.15 3.23 -3.75
CA MET A 134 -15.63 3.06 -5.12
C MET A 134 -16.20 1.66 -5.42
N ARG A 135 -16.09 0.70 -4.53
CA ARG A 135 -16.64 -0.64 -4.72
C ARG A 135 -18.18 -0.63 -4.68
N PRO A 136 -18.86 -1.44 -5.51
CA PRO A 136 -20.32 -1.51 -5.52
C PRO A 136 -20.92 -2.00 -4.20
N GLN A 137 -20.18 -2.87 -3.51
CA GLN A 137 -20.54 -3.43 -2.21
C GLN A 137 -19.28 -3.42 -1.36
N HIS A 138 -19.21 -2.52 -0.42
CA HIS A 138 -18.10 -2.44 0.53
C HIS A 138 -18.65 -2.33 1.95
N GLU A 139 -17.96 -2.97 2.86
CA GLU A 139 -18.18 -2.79 4.29
C GLU A 139 -17.40 -1.56 4.74
N GLU A 140 -17.91 -0.87 5.75
CA GLU A 140 -17.17 0.24 6.35
C GLU A 140 -15.88 -0.27 6.97
N LYS A 141 -14.75 0.34 6.61
CA LYS A 141 -13.43 -0.01 7.12
C LYS A 141 -12.71 1.22 7.68
N ILE A 142 -11.91 0.98 8.69
CA ILE A 142 -10.96 1.96 9.22
C ILE A 142 -9.67 1.83 8.40
N PHE A 143 -9.10 2.96 7.96
CA PHE A 143 -7.84 2.97 7.23
C PHE A 143 -6.72 3.44 8.15
N ARG A 144 -5.68 2.63 8.32
CA ARG A 144 -4.56 2.89 9.21
C ARG A 144 -3.22 2.77 8.49
N LEU A 145 -2.34 3.72 8.78
CA LEU A 145 -0.94 3.73 8.35
C LEU A 145 -0.06 3.55 9.59
N TYR A 146 0.66 2.44 9.64
CA TYR A 146 1.45 2.06 10.80
C TYR A 146 2.92 1.95 10.47
N ASN A 147 3.76 2.76 11.13
CA ASN A 147 5.20 2.60 11.06
C ASN A 147 5.70 1.78 12.24
N ILE A 148 6.04 0.51 11.99
CA ILE A 148 6.47 -0.45 13.01
C ILE A 148 7.78 0.01 13.66
N LYS A 149 8.68 0.65 12.89
CA LYS A 149 10.01 1.02 13.35
C LYS A 149 9.98 1.97 14.55
N ASN A 150 9.06 2.93 14.54
CA ASN A 150 8.94 3.95 15.59
C ASN A 150 7.60 3.91 16.34
N ASN A 151 6.78 2.88 16.08
CA ASN A 151 5.46 2.70 16.68
C ASN A 151 4.50 3.87 16.43
N HIS A 152 4.61 4.50 15.24
CA HIS A 152 3.77 5.62 14.88
C HIS A 152 2.55 5.14 14.09
N LEU A 153 1.37 5.31 14.66
CA LEU A 153 0.09 4.91 14.09
C LEU A 153 -0.73 6.15 13.70
N LEU A 154 -1.15 6.20 12.46
CA LEU A 154 -2.09 7.19 11.94
C LEU A 154 -3.38 6.50 11.52
N ARG A 155 -4.51 7.17 11.76
CA ARG A 155 -5.83 6.81 11.26
C ARG A 155 -6.26 7.85 10.24
N LEU A 156 -6.71 7.40 9.09
CA LEU A 156 -7.36 8.28 8.13
C LEU A 156 -8.76 8.64 8.64
N ASN A 157 -9.04 9.93 8.67
CA ASN A 157 -10.36 10.46 8.97
C ASN A 157 -10.70 11.48 7.88
N ALA A 158 -11.40 11.01 6.85
CA ALA A 158 -11.76 11.83 5.69
C ALA A 158 -13.11 11.35 5.16
N SER A 159 -13.94 12.29 4.76
CA SER A 159 -15.17 12.03 4.02
C SER A 159 -14.86 11.65 2.56
N LEU A 160 -15.85 11.04 1.88
CA LEU A 160 -15.72 10.73 0.45
C LEU A 160 -15.44 11.98 -0.39
N ASP A 161 -16.04 13.11 -0.06
CA ASP A 161 -15.81 14.38 -0.76
C ASP A 161 -14.36 14.85 -0.64
N GLU A 162 -13.77 14.73 0.56
CA GLU A 162 -12.37 15.08 0.79
C GLU A 162 -11.42 14.13 0.03
N LEU A 163 -11.75 12.83 0.01
CA LEU A 163 -11.02 11.84 -0.79
C LEU A 163 -11.09 12.19 -2.27
N ASN A 164 -12.27 12.50 -2.80
CA ASN A 164 -12.49 12.92 -4.18
C ASN A 164 -11.64 14.13 -4.56
N GLU A 165 -11.57 15.15 -3.69
CA GLU A 165 -10.76 16.35 -3.95
C GLU A 165 -9.26 16.05 -3.99
N VAL A 166 -8.77 15.16 -3.14
CA VAL A 166 -7.35 14.75 -3.17
C VAL A 166 -7.05 13.96 -4.44
N ILE A 167 -7.88 12.98 -4.78
CA ILE A 167 -7.72 12.16 -6.00
C ILE A 167 -7.78 13.05 -7.25
N LYS A 168 -8.70 13.99 -7.31
CA LYS A 168 -8.79 14.98 -8.40
C LYS A 168 -7.49 15.77 -8.59
N LYS A 169 -6.85 16.20 -7.49
CA LYS A 169 -5.57 16.90 -7.55
C LYS A 169 -4.45 15.98 -8.07
N ILE A 170 -4.37 14.74 -7.57
CA ILE A 170 -3.38 13.74 -8.02
C ILE A 170 -3.53 13.51 -9.52
N LEU A 171 -4.77 13.27 -9.99
CA LEU A 171 -5.05 13.00 -11.39
C LEU A 171 -4.73 14.20 -12.28
N LYS A 172 -5.08 15.41 -11.85
CA LYS A 172 -4.70 16.65 -12.57
C LYS A 172 -3.20 16.77 -12.72
N CYS A 173 -2.44 16.58 -11.64
CA CYS A 173 -0.99 16.67 -11.68
C CYS A 173 -0.37 15.62 -12.61
N ARG A 174 -0.92 14.41 -12.65
CA ARG A 174 -0.35 13.31 -13.44
C ARG A 174 -0.72 13.35 -14.92
N TYR A 175 -1.96 13.73 -15.26
CA TYR A 175 -2.49 13.57 -16.61
C TYR A 175 -2.71 14.87 -17.36
N ILE A 176 -2.94 16.00 -16.69
CA ILE A 176 -3.19 17.28 -17.33
C ILE A 176 -1.91 18.11 -17.41
N SER A 177 -1.09 18.14 -16.35
CA SER A 177 0.19 18.86 -16.36
C SER A 177 1.29 18.17 -17.17
N GLY A 178 1.13 16.88 -17.50
CA GLY A 178 2.08 16.11 -18.34
C GLY A 178 1.91 16.39 -19.84
N GLU A 179 0.76 16.86 -20.30
CA GLU A 179 0.52 17.17 -21.72
C GLU A 179 1.13 18.53 -22.14
N ALA A 180 1.38 19.43 -21.17
CA ALA A 180 1.99 20.75 -21.44
C ALA A 180 3.52 20.70 -21.64
N LYS A 181 4.15 19.55 -21.58
CA LYS A 181 5.62 19.39 -21.71
C LYS A 181 6.06 18.61 -22.97
N SER A 182 5.16 18.36 -23.91
CA SER A 182 5.44 17.63 -25.15
C SER A 182 5.25 18.44 -26.41
N ASP A 183 5.52 19.77 -26.35
CA ASP A 183 5.73 20.63 -27.53
C ASP A 183 7.20 21.01 -27.62
#